data_8a9a4316eb43ce2246728e0be619d98d
#
_entry.id   8a9a4316eb43ce2246728e0be619d98d
#
_cell.length_a   1.000
_cell.length_b   1.000
_cell.length_c   1.000
_cell.angle_alpha   90.00
_cell.angle_beta   90.00
_cell.angle_gamma   90.00
#
_symmetry.space_group_name_H-M   'P 1'
#
loop_
_entity.id
_entity.type
_entity.pdbx_description
1 polymer ?
#
loop_
_entity_poly.entity_id
_entity_poly.type
_entity_poly.pdbx_seq_one_letter_code
_entity_poly.pdbx_strand_id
1 'polypeptide(L)'
;MFSKEEIEILCSDEVRRAIEDNIDRKPTDIALDRRVPYASIVATQVKNLQKARTKLPSYYAARAIVPTLAYEQSSSEECAERKELSGESVLDLTCGLGVDALALSKRFRRVVTIERNEGVAAVAKENFRRLGADN
;
A
#
# COMPACT_ATOMS: atom_id res chain seq x y z
N MET A 1 8.36 -5.69 -7.54
CA MET A 1 7.02 -5.26 -7.96
C MET A 1 6.12 -6.47 -8.07
N PHE A 2 4.89 -6.37 -7.60
CA PHE A 2 3.93 -7.47 -7.76
C PHE A 2 3.39 -7.50 -9.19
N SER A 3 3.27 -8.70 -9.76
CA SER A 3 2.59 -8.92 -11.05
C SER A 3 1.07 -8.75 -10.88
N LYS A 4 0.35 -8.67 -12.00
CA LYS A 4 -1.11 -8.61 -11.97
C LYS A 4 -1.71 -9.81 -11.23
N GLU A 5 -1.19 -11.00 -11.51
CA GLU A 5 -1.61 -12.23 -10.83
C GLU A 5 -1.35 -12.19 -9.33
N GLU A 6 -0.18 -11.71 -8.93
CA GLU A 6 0.16 -11.57 -7.51
C GLU A 6 -0.75 -10.55 -6.81
N ILE A 7 -1.13 -9.46 -7.48
CA ILE A 7 -2.08 -8.48 -6.95
C ILE A 7 -3.45 -9.13 -6.72
N GLU A 8 -3.92 -9.93 -7.68
CA GLU A 8 -5.18 -10.68 -7.53
C GLU A 8 -5.11 -11.66 -6.35
N ILE A 9 -4.00 -12.36 -6.19
CA ILE A 9 -3.74 -13.24 -5.05
C ILE A 9 -3.81 -12.46 -3.73
N LEU A 10 -3.16 -11.30 -3.67
CA LEU A 10 -3.16 -10.43 -2.50
C LEU A 10 -4.54 -9.87 -2.15
N CYS A 11 -5.44 -9.79 -3.14
CA CYS A 11 -6.81 -9.35 -2.92
C CYS A 11 -7.74 -10.50 -2.49
N SER A 12 -7.31 -11.75 -2.58
CA SER A 12 -8.13 -12.89 -2.19
C SER A 12 -8.33 -12.96 -0.67
N ASP A 13 -9.49 -13.46 -0.22
CA ASP A 13 -9.80 -13.57 1.20
C ASP A 13 -8.84 -14.51 1.94
N GLU A 14 -8.46 -15.61 1.28
CA GLU A 14 -7.52 -16.59 1.82
C GLU A 14 -6.18 -15.94 2.19
N VAL A 15 -5.62 -15.18 1.24
CA VAL A 15 -4.31 -14.53 1.42
C VAL A 15 -4.42 -13.35 2.39
N ARG A 16 -5.49 -12.58 2.33
CA ARG A 16 -5.71 -11.48 3.30
C ARG A 16 -5.77 -12.01 4.73
N ARG A 17 -6.44 -13.14 4.93
CA ARG A 17 -6.51 -13.81 6.23
C ARG A 17 -5.15 -14.35 6.67
N ALA A 18 -4.40 -14.95 5.75
CA ALA A 18 -3.05 -15.44 6.03
C ALA A 18 -2.11 -14.31 6.44
N ILE A 19 -2.20 -13.15 5.81
CA ILE A 19 -1.43 -11.95 6.16
C ILE A 19 -1.80 -11.50 7.58
N GLU A 20 -3.06 -11.42 7.90
CA GLU A 20 -3.53 -11.00 9.22
C GLU A 20 -3.06 -11.97 10.32
N ASP A 21 -3.16 -13.27 10.08
CA ASP A 21 -2.76 -14.30 11.05
C ASP A 21 -1.23 -14.31 11.29
N ASN A 22 -0.44 -13.81 10.34
CA ASN A 22 1.02 -13.85 10.39
C ASN A 22 1.67 -12.47 10.50
N ILE A 23 0.89 -11.42 10.79
CA ILE A 23 1.37 -10.03 10.71
C ILE A 23 2.54 -9.72 11.65
N ASP A 24 2.65 -10.43 12.75
CA ASP A 24 3.72 -10.21 13.74
C ASP A 24 4.82 -11.28 13.70
N ARG A 25 4.74 -12.23 12.76
CA ARG A 25 5.76 -13.29 12.61
C ARG A 25 6.96 -12.78 11.81
N LYS A 26 8.11 -13.45 12.02
CA LYS A 26 9.30 -13.19 11.18
C LYS A 26 9.01 -13.59 9.74
N PRO A 27 9.27 -12.72 8.76
CA PRO A 27 9.02 -13.04 7.35
C PRO A 27 9.74 -14.31 6.86
N THR A 28 10.94 -14.57 7.35
CA THR A 28 11.68 -15.80 7.00
C THR A 28 10.96 -17.06 7.47
N ASP A 29 10.35 -17.03 8.65
CA ASP A 29 9.58 -18.16 9.18
C ASP A 29 8.30 -18.39 8.36
N ILE A 30 7.66 -17.32 7.93
CA ILE A 30 6.47 -17.39 7.06
C ILE A 30 6.84 -18.03 5.71
N ALA A 31 7.94 -17.58 5.10
CA ALA A 31 8.38 -18.06 3.79
C ALA A 31 8.66 -19.57 3.78
N LEU A 32 9.07 -20.12 4.91
CA LEU A 32 9.39 -21.54 5.07
C LEU A 32 8.23 -22.39 5.60
N ASP A 33 7.12 -21.76 5.95
CA ASP A 33 5.96 -22.46 6.52
C ASP A 33 5.04 -23.00 5.41
N ARG A 34 5.02 -24.33 5.24
CA ARG A 34 4.20 -24.99 4.22
C ARG A 34 2.69 -24.88 4.45
N ARG A 35 2.27 -24.49 5.65
CA ARG A 35 0.85 -24.28 5.98
C ARG A 35 0.33 -22.95 5.51
N VAL A 36 1.21 -22.00 5.20
CA VAL A 36 0.83 -20.66 4.73
C VAL A 36 0.60 -20.71 3.21
N PRO A 37 -0.61 -20.35 2.72
CA PRO A 37 -0.86 -20.28 1.29
C PRO A 37 -0.01 -19.16 0.68
N TYR A 38 0.57 -19.42 -0.50
CA TYR A 38 1.42 -18.44 -1.20
C TYR A 38 2.48 -17.82 -0.27
N ALA A 39 3.19 -18.67 0.47
CA ALA A 39 4.08 -18.26 1.56
C ALA A 39 5.08 -17.17 1.17
N SER A 40 5.65 -17.22 -0.03
CA SER A 40 6.61 -16.21 -0.51
C SER A 40 5.96 -14.83 -0.64
N ILE A 41 4.76 -14.76 -1.22
CA ILE A 41 4.01 -13.50 -1.39
C ILE A 41 3.58 -12.96 -0.03
N VAL A 42 3.04 -13.83 0.83
CA VAL A 42 2.61 -13.45 2.18
C VAL A 42 3.79 -12.94 3.00
N ALA A 43 4.94 -13.62 2.96
CA ALA A 43 6.15 -13.21 3.67
C ALA A 43 6.64 -11.83 3.22
N THR A 44 6.68 -11.56 1.92
CA THR A 44 7.08 -10.27 1.39
C THR A 44 6.12 -9.16 1.82
N GLN A 45 4.82 -9.40 1.72
CA GLN A 45 3.80 -8.43 2.12
C GLN A 45 3.84 -8.15 3.62
N VAL A 46 3.99 -9.17 4.47
CA VAL A 46 4.12 -9.01 5.93
C VAL A 46 5.38 -8.22 6.26
N LYS A 47 6.51 -8.54 5.63
CA LYS A 47 7.76 -7.80 5.82
C LYS A 47 7.58 -6.31 5.54
N ASN A 48 6.96 -5.98 4.41
CA ASN A 48 6.76 -4.60 4.00
C ASN A 48 5.75 -3.88 4.89
N LEU A 49 4.69 -4.56 5.32
CA LEU A 49 3.73 -4.01 6.29
C LEU A 49 4.38 -3.74 7.66
N GLN A 50 5.23 -4.64 8.13
CA GLN A 50 5.96 -4.42 9.39
C GLN A 50 6.85 -3.17 9.32
N LYS A 51 7.53 -2.96 8.18
CA LYS A 51 8.29 -1.72 7.95
C LYS A 51 7.38 -0.50 7.85
N ALA A 52 6.21 -0.65 7.25
CA ALA A 52 5.25 0.43 7.09
C ALA A 52 4.63 0.88 8.42
N ARG A 53 4.69 0.07 9.47
CA ARG A 53 4.12 0.42 10.78
C ARG A 53 4.60 1.79 11.27
N THR A 54 5.85 2.14 11.03
CA THR A 54 6.43 3.43 11.43
C THR A 54 6.31 4.50 10.35
N LYS A 55 6.68 4.18 9.12
CA LYS A 55 6.71 5.14 8.00
C LYS A 55 5.34 5.46 7.45
N LEU A 56 4.46 4.46 7.36
CA LEU A 56 3.14 4.54 6.75
C LEU A 56 2.09 3.89 7.67
N PRO A 57 1.84 4.46 8.86
CA PRO A 57 0.95 3.82 9.84
C PRO A 57 -0.48 3.59 9.34
N SER A 58 -1.03 4.49 8.53
CA SER A 58 -2.37 4.32 7.94
C SER A 58 -2.41 3.14 6.97
N TYR A 59 -1.35 2.95 6.19
CA TYR A 59 -1.21 1.82 5.27
C TYR A 59 -1.12 0.50 6.03
N TYR A 60 -0.35 0.48 7.11
CA TYR A 60 -0.28 -0.68 8.00
C TYR A 60 -1.66 -1.01 8.59
N ALA A 61 -2.35 -0.02 9.13
CA ALA A 61 -3.68 -0.22 9.75
C ALA A 61 -4.71 -0.72 8.74
N ALA A 62 -4.68 -0.24 7.51
CA ALA A 62 -5.56 -0.67 6.44
C ALA A 62 -5.14 -1.98 5.76
N ARG A 63 -4.00 -2.56 6.15
CA ARG A 63 -3.39 -3.73 5.49
C ARG A 63 -3.25 -3.51 3.99
N ALA A 64 -2.76 -2.33 3.61
CA ALA A 64 -2.54 -1.96 2.22
C ALA A 64 -1.53 -2.88 1.53
N ILE A 65 -1.61 -3.00 0.22
CA ILE A 65 -0.61 -3.72 -0.58
C ILE A 65 0.63 -2.84 -0.69
N VAL A 66 1.78 -3.33 -0.23
CA VAL A 66 3.02 -2.55 -0.15
C VAL A 66 4.14 -3.25 -0.92
N PRO A 67 4.28 -2.97 -2.23
CA PRO A 67 5.40 -3.47 -3.01
C PRO A 67 6.73 -2.87 -2.54
N THR A 68 7.79 -3.67 -2.49
CA THR A 68 9.09 -3.27 -1.92
C THR A 68 9.63 -1.99 -2.53
N LEU A 69 9.73 -1.94 -3.87
CA LEU A 69 10.30 -0.78 -4.54
C LEU A 69 9.46 0.49 -4.34
N ALA A 70 8.15 0.35 -4.48
CA ALA A 70 7.24 1.49 -4.29
C ALA A 70 7.31 2.02 -2.84
N TYR A 71 7.44 1.13 -1.86
CA TYR A 71 7.64 1.53 -0.46
C TYR A 71 8.94 2.30 -0.28
N GLU A 72 10.05 1.79 -0.82
CA GLU A 72 11.36 2.43 -0.69
C GLU A 72 11.40 3.82 -1.31
N GLN A 73 10.66 4.03 -2.39
CA GLN A 73 10.56 5.31 -3.09
C GLN A 73 9.51 6.26 -2.52
N SER A 74 8.66 5.82 -1.62
CA SER A 74 7.58 6.64 -1.07
C SER A 74 8.09 7.63 -0.01
N SER A 75 7.39 8.76 0.13
CA SER A 75 7.51 9.64 1.29
C SER A 75 6.88 8.98 2.51
N SER A 76 7.29 9.38 3.72
CA SER A 76 6.55 9.01 4.92
C SER A 76 5.22 9.77 4.97
N GLU A 77 4.24 9.22 5.69
CA GLU A 77 2.97 9.92 5.91
C GLU A 77 3.19 11.27 6.62
N GLU A 78 4.10 11.31 7.57
CA GLU A 78 4.46 12.54 8.27
C GLU A 78 4.95 13.63 7.30
N CYS A 79 5.86 13.27 6.38
CA CYS A 79 6.35 14.22 5.38
C CYS A 79 5.24 14.67 4.42
N ALA A 80 4.36 13.76 4.01
CA ALA A 80 3.24 14.08 3.12
C ALA A 80 2.24 15.03 3.80
N GLU A 81 1.93 14.80 5.08
CA GLU A 81 1.00 15.64 5.84
C GLU A 81 1.54 17.06 6.10
N ARG A 82 2.83 17.27 6.05
CA ARG A 82 3.46 18.58 6.19
C ARG A 82 3.28 19.49 4.98
N LYS A 83 2.82 18.96 3.86
CA LYS A 83 2.53 19.78 2.67
C LYS A 83 1.22 20.52 2.86
N GLU A 84 1.32 21.78 3.23
CA GLU A 84 0.16 22.64 3.59
C GLU A 84 -0.55 23.21 2.36
N LEU A 85 -0.90 22.36 1.40
CA LEU A 85 -1.64 22.75 0.21
C LEU A 85 -3.12 22.40 0.38
N SER A 86 -3.99 23.29 -0.05
CA SER A 86 -5.43 23.05 -0.04
C SER A 86 -6.11 23.77 -1.21
N GLY A 87 -7.28 23.33 -1.59
CA GLY A 87 -8.01 23.93 -2.70
C GLY A 87 -9.15 23.05 -3.22
N GLU A 88 -9.67 23.41 -4.38
CA GLU A 88 -10.77 22.68 -5.02
C GLU A 88 -10.29 21.40 -5.69
N SER A 89 -9.23 21.49 -6.48
CA SER A 89 -8.67 20.32 -7.16
C SER A 89 -7.17 20.40 -7.26
N VAL A 90 -6.52 19.23 -7.32
CA VAL A 90 -5.06 19.10 -7.45
C VAL A 90 -4.73 17.94 -8.39
N LEU A 91 -3.65 18.10 -9.13
CA LEU A 91 -3.09 17.07 -9.99
C LEU A 91 -1.73 16.63 -9.45
N ASP A 92 -1.62 15.37 -9.12
CA ASP A 92 -0.37 14.71 -8.73
C ASP A 92 0.17 13.91 -9.91
N LEU A 93 1.37 14.27 -10.38
CA LEU A 93 1.97 13.67 -11.58
C LEU A 93 2.70 12.36 -11.33
N THR A 94 2.90 11.97 -10.07
CA THR A 94 3.64 10.76 -9.71
C THR A 94 3.00 10.06 -8.52
N CYS A 95 2.03 9.20 -8.79
CA CYS A 95 1.26 8.53 -7.75
C CYS A 95 2.13 7.65 -6.83
N GLY A 96 2.90 6.72 -7.40
CA GLY A 96 3.60 5.71 -6.62
C GLY A 96 2.62 4.93 -5.72
N LEU A 97 2.92 4.82 -4.43
CA LEU A 97 2.01 4.24 -3.45
C LEU A 97 0.81 5.13 -3.11
N GLY A 98 0.81 6.38 -3.57
CA GLY A 98 -0.29 7.31 -3.32
C GLY A 98 -0.23 8.02 -1.97
N VAL A 99 0.92 8.03 -1.30
CA VAL A 99 1.05 8.65 0.03
C VAL A 99 0.76 10.15 -0.01
N ASP A 100 1.36 10.86 -0.99
CA ASP A 100 1.10 12.29 -1.18
C ASP A 100 -0.35 12.55 -1.62
N ALA A 101 -0.87 11.74 -2.56
CA ALA A 101 -2.25 11.86 -3.02
C ALA A 101 -3.24 11.63 -1.88
N LEU A 102 -2.98 10.67 -1.00
CA LEU A 102 -3.81 10.41 0.17
C LEU A 102 -3.83 11.62 1.11
N ALA A 103 -2.68 12.21 1.39
CA ALA A 103 -2.60 13.42 2.22
C ALA A 103 -3.35 14.60 1.59
N LEU A 104 -3.19 14.79 0.28
CA LEU A 104 -3.88 15.82 -0.47
C LEU A 104 -5.41 15.61 -0.49
N SER A 105 -5.87 14.36 -0.48
CA SER A 105 -7.30 14.05 -0.49
C SER A 105 -8.06 14.59 0.71
N LYS A 106 -7.37 14.87 1.81
CA LYS A 106 -7.93 15.45 3.02
C LYS A 106 -8.13 16.97 2.93
N ARG A 107 -7.48 17.62 1.96
CA ARG A 107 -7.42 19.09 1.84
C ARG A 107 -7.98 19.61 0.53
N PHE A 108 -8.23 18.72 -0.43
CA PHE A 108 -8.80 19.06 -1.74
C PHE A 108 -10.08 18.28 -1.94
N ARG A 109 -11.05 18.91 -2.60
CA ARG A 109 -12.30 18.24 -2.98
C ARG A 109 -12.05 17.13 -3.97
N ARG A 110 -11.13 17.37 -4.91
CA ARG A 110 -10.81 16.44 -5.97
C ARG A 110 -9.32 16.32 -6.12
N VAL A 111 -8.83 15.07 -6.10
CA VAL A 111 -7.44 14.73 -6.38
C VAL A 111 -7.40 13.86 -7.62
N VAL A 112 -6.60 14.25 -8.59
CA VAL A 112 -6.27 13.43 -9.77
C VAL A 112 -4.80 13.07 -9.67
N THR A 113 -4.48 11.80 -9.68
CA THR A 113 -3.11 11.33 -9.64
C THR A 113 -2.82 10.45 -10.84
N ILE A 114 -1.61 10.54 -11.36
CA ILE A 114 -1.19 9.83 -12.56
C ILE A 114 -0.07 8.86 -12.20
N GLU A 115 -0.18 7.63 -12.69
CA GLU A 115 0.86 6.62 -12.57
C GLU A 115 1.07 5.94 -13.92
N ARG A 116 2.30 5.97 -14.39
CA ARG A 116 2.67 5.41 -15.69
C ARG A 116 2.73 3.88 -15.67
N ASN A 117 3.10 3.29 -14.55
CA ASN A 117 3.17 1.84 -14.41
C ASN A 117 1.80 1.28 -14.02
N GLU A 118 1.24 0.45 -14.89
CA GLU A 118 -0.12 -0.13 -14.69
C GLU A 118 -0.22 -0.97 -13.41
N GLY A 119 0.82 -1.72 -13.07
CA GLY A 119 0.85 -2.52 -11.84
C GLY A 119 0.82 -1.65 -10.58
N VAL A 120 1.62 -0.58 -10.56
CA VAL A 120 1.63 0.39 -9.46
C VAL A 120 0.29 1.12 -9.38
N ALA A 121 -0.28 1.50 -10.51
CA ALA A 121 -1.60 2.15 -10.55
C ALA A 121 -2.70 1.24 -9.98
N ALA A 122 -2.68 -0.05 -10.31
CA ALA A 122 -3.64 -1.02 -9.78
C ALA A 122 -3.51 -1.18 -8.25
N VAL A 123 -2.28 -1.24 -7.75
CA VAL A 123 -2.01 -1.28 -6.30
C VAL A 123 -2.52 -0.01 -5.62
N ALA A 124 -2.22 1.16 -6.17
CA ALA A 124 -2.66 2.43 -5.61
C ALA A 124 -4.19 2.51 -5.55
N LYS A 125 -4.88 2.10 -6.60
CA LYS A 125 -6.34 2.08 -6.65
C LYS A 125 -6.95 1.19 -5.55
N GLU A 126 -6.44 -0.01 -5.39
CA GLU A 126 -6.89 -0.92 -4.33
C GLU A 126 -6.59 -0.34 -2.94
N ASN A 127 -5.43 0.26 -2.76
CA ASN A 127 -5.05 0.87 -1.49
C ASN A 127 -5.93 2.07 -1.14
N PHE A 128 -6.27 2.92 -2.10
CA PHE A 128 -7.20 4.03 -1.86
C PHE A 128 -8.56 3.51 -1.40
N ARG A 129 -9.03 2.41 -1.98
CA ARG A 129 -10.26 1.75 -1.55
C ARG A 129 -10.14 1.28 -0.08
N ARG A 130 -9.05 0.60 0.29
CA ARG A 130 -8.82 0.12 1.66
C ARG A 130 -8.66 1.25 2.67
N LEU A 131 -8.08 2.36 2.24
CA LEU A 131 -7.86 3.56 3.06
C LEU A 131 -9.10 4.46 3.14
N GLY A 132 -10.15 4.19 2.38
CA GLY A 132 -11.37 4.97 2.38
C GLY A 132 -11.26 6.31 1.64
N ALA A 133 -10.27 6.47 0.77
CA ALA A 133 -10.13 7.67 -0.06
C ALA A 133 -10.97 7.52 -1.34
N ASP A 134 -11.96 8.38 -1.53
CA ASP A 134 -12.93 8.30 -2.62
C ASP A 134 -13.01 9.56 -3.49
N ASN A 135 -12.20 10.56 -3.26
CA ASN A 135 -12.14 11.82 -4.01
C ASN A 135 -10.86 11.89 -4.84
#